data_36066040e915459ceeb56e9802d0b2d0
#
_entry.id   36066040e915459ceeb56e9802d0b2d0
#
_cell.length_a   1.000
_cell.length_b   1.000
_cell.length_c   1.000
_cell.angle_alpha   90.00
_cell.angle_beta   90.00
_cell.angle_gamma   90.00
#
_symmetry.space_group_name_H-M   'P 1'
#
loop_
_entity.id
_entity.type
_entity.pdbx_description
1 polymer ?
#
loop_
_entity_poly.entity_id
_entity_poly.type
_entity_poly.pdbx_seq_one_letter_code
_entity_poly.pdbx_strand_id
1 'polypeptide(L)'
;MKRIAKVSGAGILLLFTAGSFGFISFNAATRSAAHAPLATRPDYAGLYRDGPRLEVDTRREGDSLRLYLRLPAPVRLGPSHPLRLAAWPSYEARQPLWQDSIARRQQHPRPEADGSVRLSFCVAAARVPAGAVLEISTSSADAKDDYQEPTTTAWLHLTEAQLARPFVLTDSAGQPLLRRYVRTGETFGVDNYGLYQPVRWKKYAVTPTPALPPMTNAAAMPAGPRVLPVLDSATTLLGEPLRFAEPGLHTLRVSSAGSRALAVLVAANNYPALTTATELIEPLRYLTTSQERQRLTEAPDPKRAVDKFWLNIAQGNQKLAKDLIRRYYGRVTAANYLFAAHKAGWLTDRGLLYVVLGPPPSVRRLFSGEERWFYSDGGLNGGPITYTFRPRPSTFAPDYYELVRRPEYELLWYAAVEKWRTPLTALTGPNVPSALPAR
;
A
#
# COMPACT_ATOMS: atom_id res chain seq x y z
N MET A 1 -68.46 19.41 -24.42
CA MET A 1 -69.72 18.76 -24.01
C MET A 1 -69.51 18.25 -22.59
N LYS A 2 -70.06 18.95 -21.60
CA LYS A 2 -71.15 18.57 -20.67
C LYS A 2 -70.82 17.28 -19.89
N ARG A 3 -70.87 17.20 -18.58
CA ARG A 3 -71.63 17.94 -17.54
C ARG A 3 -71.01 17.62 -16.14
N ILE A 4 -71.00 18.58 -15.34
CA ILE A 4 -71.13 18.80 -13.92
C ILE A 4 -72.31 17.99 -13.30
N ALA A 5 -72.10 17.42 -12.10
CA ALA A 5 -73.14 17.36 -11.08
C ALA A 5 -72.53 17.31 -9.66
N LYS A 6 -72.87 18.31 -8.90
CA LYS A 6 -72.90 18.47 -7.45
C LYS A 6 -74.06 17.71 -6.83
N VAL A 7 -74.00 17.46 -5.50
CA VAL A 7 -75.00 17.64 -4.45
C VAL A 7 -74.52 16.88 -3.21
N SER A 8 -74.11 17.56 -2.03
CA SER A 8 -74.95 18.02 -0.91
C SER A 8 -75.70 16.89 -0.16
N GLY A 9 -75.57 16.59 1.11
CA GLY A 9 -75.40 17.31 2.29
C GLY A 9 -76.28 16.64 3.37
N ALA A 10 -76.18 17.03 4.63
CA ALA A 10 -76.95 16.64 5.83
C ALA A 10 -76.42 15.44 6.61
N GLY A 11 -75.99 15.49 7.84
CA GLY A 11 -76.40 16.25 9.03
C GLY A 11 -77.43 15.45 9.87
N ILE A 12 -77.05 15.05 11.10
CA ILE A 12 -77.90 14.76 12.31
C ILE A 12 -76.99 13.90 13.26
N LEU A 13 -76.52 14.40 14.37
CA LEU A 13 -77.01 14.76 15.72
C LEU A 13 -77.19 13.55 16.67
N LEU A 14 -76.32 13.46 17.65
CA LEU A 14 -76.39 13.03 19.05
C LEU A 14 -77.16 11.78 19.46
N LEU A 15 -76.48 10.95 20.24
CA LEU A 15 -76.95 10.69 21.64
C LEU A 15 -75.80 9.98 22.46
N PHE A 16 -75.58 10.53 23.67
CA PHE A 16 -74.70 9.98 24.72
C PHE A 16 -75.27 8.73 25.35
N THR A 17 -74.43 7.73 25.54
CA THR A 17 -74.61 6.81 26.68
C THR A 17 -73.19 6.48 27.25
N ALA A 18 -73.08 6.76 28.53
CA ALA A 18 -71.96 6.42 29.37
C ALA A 18 -71.85 4.90 29.53
N GLY A 19 -70.76 4.35 29.11
CA GLY A 19 -70.38 2.98 29.38
C GLY A 19 -68.90 2.91 29.77
N SER A 20 -68.68 2.57 31.03
CA SER A 20 -67.33 2.37 31.62
C SER A 20 -66.65 1.19 30.88
N PHE A 21 -65.61 1.51 30.16
CA PHE A 21 -64.69 0.47 29.65
C PHE A 21 -63.30 0.75 30.15
N GLY A 22 -62.77 -0.28 30.83
CA GLY A 22 -61.45 -0.33 31.41
C GLY A 22 -60.33 -0.06 30.40
N PHE A 23 -59.38 0.75 30.81
CA PHE A 23 -58.15 0.98 30.08
C PHE A 23 -57.31 -0.31 30.08
N ILE A 24 -57.30 -1.01 28.95
CA ILE A 24 -56.26 -1.99 28.64
C ILE A 24 -55.09 -1.17 28.03
N SER A 25 -54.09 -0.92 28.87
CA SER A 25 -52.80 -0.37 28.39
C SER A 25 -52.10 -1.38 27.50
N PHE A 26 -52.22 -1.24 26.20
CA PHE A 26 -51.31 -1.85 25.27
C PHE A 26 -49.95 -1.14 25.35
N ASN A 27 -49.05 -1.62 26.19
CA ASN A 27 -47.63 -1.32 26.04
C ASN A 27 -47.16 -1.93 24.73
N ALA A 28 -47.33 -1.21 23.64
CA ALA A 28 -46.56 -1.46 22.41
C ALA A 28 -45.10 -1.08 22.72
N ALA A 29 -44.35 -2.05 23.20
CA ALA A 29 -42.89 -1.99 23.18
C ALA A 29 -42.47 -1.84 21.72
N THR A 30 -42.36 -0.61 21.26
CA THR A 30 -41.58 -0.29 20.06
C THR A 30 -40.15 -0.73 20.36
N ARG A 31 -39.83 -1.95 20.01
CA ARG A 31 -38.45 -2.34 19.82
C ARG A 31 -37.88 -1.43 18.76
N SER A 32 -37.20 -0.36 19.22
CA SER A 32 -36.29 0.40 18.38
C SER A 32 -35.36 -0.64 17.79
N ALA A 33 -35.51 -0.90 16.49
CA ALA A 33 -34.54 -1.63 15.73
C ALA A 33 -33.25 -0.82 15.87
N ALA A 34 -32.38 -1.26 16.78
CA ALA A 34 -31.04 -0.73 16.87
C ALA A 34 -30.48 -0.79 15.46
N HIS A 35 -30.28 0.37 14.86
CA HIS A 35 -29.58 0.48 13.58
C HIS A 35 -28.22 -0.16 13.81
N ALA A 36 -28.02 -1.36 13.25
CA ALA A 36 -26.71 -1.96 13.20
C ALA A 36 -25.79 -0.86 12.63
N PRO A 37 -24.66 -0.53 13.29
CA PRO A 37 -23.78 0.52 12.81
C PRO A 37 -23.46 0.17 11.36
N LEU A 38 -23.75 1.10 10.45
CA LEU A 38 -23.37 0.99 9.05
C LEU A 38 -21.91 0.63 9.04
N ALA A 39 -21.57 -0.58 8.58
CA ALA A 39 -20.20 -1.06 8.55
C ALA A 39 -19.34 0.03 7.88
N THR A 40 -18.52 0.67 8.68
CA THR A 40 -17.63 1.75 8.20
C THR A 40 -16.73 1.11 7.15
N ARG A 41 -16.64 1.75 5.97
CA ARG A 41 -15.77 1.25 4.90
C ARG A 41 -14.35 1.10 5.44
N PRO A 42 -13.63 0.01 5.10
CA PRO A 42 -12.26 -0.20 5.56
C PRO A 42 -11.37 1.00 5.23
N ASP A 43 -10.58 1.44 6.19
CA ASP A 43 -9.52 2.42 5.97
C ASP A 43 -8.23 1.68 5.65
N TYR A 44 -7.71 1.89 4.45
CA TYR A 44 -6.49 1.24 3.97
C TYR A 44 -5.21 1.99 4.36
N ALA A 45 -5.27 3.02 5.19
CA ALA A 45 -4.10 3.78 5.66
C ALA A 45 -3.07 2.88 6.36
N GLY A 46 -3.53 1.81 7.02
CA GLY A 46 -2.65 0.80 7.63
C GLY A 46 -1.62 0.20 6.69
N LEU A 47 -1.89 0.14 5.37
CA LEU A 47 -0.93 -0.32 4.36
C LEU A 47 0.29 0.59 4.21
N TYR A 48 0.19 1.85 4.64
CA TYR A 48 1.22 2.88 4.44
C TYR A 48 1.82 3.40 5.74
N ARG A 49 1.33 2.95 6.90
CA ARG A 49 1.92 3.33 8.20
C ARG A 49 3.33 2.79 8.34
N ASP A 50 4.15 3.52 9.07
CA ASP A 50 5.48 3.05 9.45
C ASP A 50 5.35 1.89 10.44
N GLY A 51 6.24 0.90 10.32
CA GLY A 51 6.27 -0.22 11.24
C GLY A 51 6.27 -1.59 10.58
N PRO A 52 6.25 -2.64 11.41
CA PRO A 52 6.24 -4.03 10.95
C PRO A 52 4.98 -4.34 10.14
N ARG A 53 5.13 -5.07 9.05
CA ARG A 53 4.05 -5.38 8.11
C ARG A 53 3.95 -6.87 7.83
N LEU A 54 2.73 -7.31 7.57
CA LEU A 54 2.50 -8.63 7.01
C LEU A 54 2.87 -8.59 5.54
N GLU A 55 3.87 -9.38 5.16
CA GLU A 55 4.31 -9.54 3.78
C GLU A 55 3.63 -10.78 3.18
N VAL A 56 3.24 -10.70 1.92
CA VAL A 56 2.54 -11.80 1.24
C VAL A 56 2.95 -11.90 -0.22
N ASP A 57 3.14 -13.14 -0.69
CA ASP A 57 3.24 -13.46 -2.10
C ASP A 57 2.48 -14.77 -2.39
N THR A 58 2.26 -15.07 -3.67
CA THR A 58 1.43 -16.20 -4.10
C THR A 58 2.08 -17.00 -5.21
N ARG A 59 1.75 -18.31 -5.27
CA ARG A 59 2.10 -19.21 -6.37
C ARG A 59 0.91 -20.08 -6.73
N ARG A 60 0.63 -20.21 -8.02
CA ARG A 60 -0.38 -21.16 -8.51
C ARG A 60 0.15 -22.58 -8.43
N GLU A 61 -0.62 -23.48 -7.83
CA GLU A 61 -0.31 -24.91 -7.69
C GLU A 61 -1.51 -25.74 -8.16
N GLY A 62 -1.60 -26.06 -9.45
CA GLY A 62 -2.77 -26.76 -10.01
C GLY A 62 -4.06 -25.98 -9.74
N ASP A 63 -5.00 -26.59 -9.00
CA ASP A 63 -6.28 -25.97 -8.62
C ASP A 63 -6.21 -25.15 -7.32
N SER A 64 -5.02 -24.97 -6.76
CA SER A 64 -4.80 -24.23 -5.54
C SER A 64 -3.94 -23.00 -5.77
N LEU A 65 -4.11 -22.00 -4.90
CA LEU A 65 -3.24 -20.86 -4.75
C LEU A 65 -2.52 -21.01 -3.42
N ARG A 66 -1.20 -21.20 -3.45
CA ARG A 66 -0.37 -21.17 -2.25
C ARG A 66 -0.08 -19.73 -1.89
N LEU A 67 -0.31 -19.40 -0.64
CA LEU A 67 0.07 -18.12 -0.03
C LEU A 67 1.32 -18.33 0.81
N TYR A 68 2.26 -17.42 0.68
CA TYR A 68 3.46 -17.30 1.49
C TYR A 68 3.38 -16.03 2.28
N LEU A 69 3.52 -16.13 3.60
CA LEU A 69 3.38 -15.00 4.51
C LEU A 69 4.60 -14.86 5.40
N ARG A 70 4.93 -13.63 5.74
CA ARG A 70 5.82 -13.29 6.83
C ARG A 70 5.10 -12.33 7.77
N LEU A 71 4.82 -12.81 8.97
CA LEU A 71 4.21 -12.02 10.02
C LEU A 71 5.30 -11.33 10.82
N PRO A 72 5.19 -10.03 11.06
CA PRO A 72 6.20 -9.27 11.81
C PRO A 72 6.15 -9.62 13.30
N ALA A 73 7.28 -9.46 13.98
CA ALA A 73 7.32 -9.55 15.44
C ALA A 73 6.67 -8.30 16.09
N PRO A 74 6.07 -8.44 17.31
CA PRO A 74 5.74 -9.70 17.99
C PRO A 74 4.52 -10.38 17.37
N VAL A 75 4.61 -11.68 17.14
CA VAL A 75 3.53 -12.48 16.57
C VAL A 75 2.99 -13.47 17.60
N ARG A 76 1.68 -13.47 17.73
CA ARG A 76 0.95 -14.51 18.47
C ARG A 76 0.04 -15.26 17.53
N LEU A 77 0.33 -16.53 17.30
CA LEU A 77 -0.51 -17.45 16.54
C LEU A 77 -0.99 -18.58 17.45
N GLY A 78 -2.28 -18.80 17.50
CA GLY A 78 -2.86 -19.85 18.35
C GLY A 78 -4.38 -19.90 18.23
N PRO A 79 -5.04 -20.72 19.03
CA PRO A 79 -6.51 -20.79 19.04
C PRO A 79 -7.18 -19.45 19.40
N SER A 80 -6.58 -18.69 20.33
CA SER A 80 -7.03 -17.35 20.72
C SER A 80 -6.63 -16.24 19.73
N HIS A 81 -5.62 -16.48 18.87
CA HIS A 81 -5.13 -15.54 17.89
C HIS A 81 -5.07 -16.21 16.51
N PRO A 82 -6.23 -16.52 15.90
CA PRO A 82 -6.27 -17.19 14.62
C PRO A 82 -5.83 -16.26 13.49
N LEU A 83 -5.18 -16.83 12.48
CA LEU A 83 -5.00 -16.16 11.20
C LEU A 83 -6.34 -16.18 10.46
N ARG A 84 -6.91 -15.03 10.22
CA ARG A 84 -8.17 -14.86 9.48
C ARG A 84 -7.90 -14.55 8.03
N LEU A 85 -8.77 -15.07 7.19
CA LEU A 85 -8.75 -14.89 5.76
C LEU A 85 -10.15 -14.54 5.27
N ALA A 86 -10.27 -13.49 4.45
CA ALA A 86 -11.52 -13.15 3.79
C ALA A 86 -11.26 -12.76 2.34
N ALA A 87 -12.08 -13.25 1.42
CA ALA A 87 -12.05 -12.78 0.04
C ALA A 87 -13.22 -11.85 -0.21
N TRP A 88 -12.91 -10.69 -0.78
CA TRP A 88 -13.88 -9.65 -1.08
C TRP A 88 -14.00 -9.49 -2.59
N PRO A 89 -15.20 -9.27 -3.16
CA PRO A 89 -15.35 -9.05 -4.61
C PRO A 89 -14.62 -7.76 -5.06
N SER A 90 -14.45 -6.79 -4.18
CA SER A 90 -13.73 -5.54 -4.43
C SER A 90 -13.39 -4.84 -3.11
N TYR A 91 -12.60 -3.78 -3.17
CA TYR A 91 -12.27 -2.94 -2.00
C TYR A 91 -13.48 -2.20 -1.38
N GLU A 92 -14.57 -2.01 -2.12
CA GLU A 92 -15.77 -1.33 -1.63
C GLU A 92 -16.88 -2.29 -1.21
N ALA A 93 -16.66 -3.59 -1.38
CA ALA A 93 -17.66 -4.59 -1.03
C ALA A 93 -18.00 -4.55 0.47
N ARG A 94 -19.27 -4.73 0.78
CA ARG A 94 -19.77 -4.74 2.16
C ARG A 94 -19.86 -6.14 2.75
N GLN A 95 -19.82 -7.14 1.87
CA GLN A 95 -19.89 -8.56 2.26
C GLN A 95 -18.75 -9.30 1.56
N PRO A 96 -18.01 -10.14 2.27
CA PRO A 96 -17.01 -11.01 1.67
C PRO A 96 -17.68 -12.10 0.84
N LEU A 97 -16.99 -12.58 -0.19
CA LEU A 97 -17.36 -13.80 -0.91
C LEU A 97 -17.35 -15.00 0.04
N TRP A 98 -16.35 -15.01 0.89
CA TRP A 98 -16.19 -15.98 1.98
C TRP A 98 -15.20 -15.43 2.99
N GLN A 99 -15.28 -15.98 4.21
CA GLN A 99 -14.29 -15.77 5.27
C GLN A 99 -14.00 -17.10 5.95
N ASP A 100 -12.79 -17.23 6.48
CA ASP A 100 -12.31 -18.45 7.09
C ASP A 100 -11.20 -18.16 8.12
N SER A 101 -10.94 -19.11 8.98
CA SER A 101 -9.80 -19.09 9.90
C SER A 101 -8.89 -20.26 9.60
N ILE A 102 -7.63 -19.97 9.33
CA ILE A 102 -6.66 -21.01 8.98
C ILE A 102 -6.23 -21.75 10.23
N ALA A 103 -6.55 -23.05 10.29
CA ALA A 103 -6.16 -23.90 11.39
C ALA A 103 -4.63 -24.07 11.47
N ARG A 104 -4.08 -24.05 12.69
CA ARG A 104 -2.63 -24.14 12.94
C ARG A 104 -1.95 -25.33 12.23
N ARG A 105 -2.61 -26.48 12.14
CA ARG A 105 -2.06 -27.68 11.46
C ARG A 105 -1.95 -27.56 9.94
N GLN A 106 -2.64 -26.58 9.31
CA GLN A 106 -2.51 -26.29 7.89
C GLN A 106 -1.41 -25.27 7.62
N GLN A 107 -0.85 -24.68 8.68
CA GLN A 107 0.24 -23.73 8.63
C GLN A 107 1.52 -24.50 8.99
N HIS A 108 2.60 -24.18 8.31
CA HIS A 108 3.92 -24.66 8.67
C HIS A 108 4.75 -23.47 9.17
N PRO A 109 4.50 -22.98 10.42
CA PRO A 109 5.14 -21.80 10.94
C PRO A 109 6.64 -22.06 11.14
N ARG A 110 7.46 -21.16 10.62
CA ARG A 110 8.92 -21.15 10.78
C ARG A 110 9.32 -19.84 11.45
N PRO A 111 9.75 -19.86 12.73
CA PRO A 111 10.24 -18.66 13.39
C PRO A 111 11.56 -18.21 12.76
N GLU A 112 11.76 -16.91 12.67
CA GLU A 112 12.98 -16.27 12.23
C GLU A 112 13.74 -15.63 13.40
N ALA A 113 15.02 -15.32 13.20
CA ALA A 113 15.89 -14.79 14.25
C ALA A 113 15.43 -13.41 14.78
N ASP A 114 14.72 -12.63 13.98
CA ASP A 114 14.16 -11.32 14.33
C ASP A 114 12.79 -11.41 15.04
N GLY A 115 12.35 -12.64 15.39
CA GLY A 115 11.07 -12.90 16.03
C GLY A 115 9.86 -12.89 15.08
N SER A 116 10.06 -12.64 13.81
CA SER A 116 9.00 -12.81 12.79
C SER A 116 8.72 -14.29 12.54
N VAL A 117 7.59 -14.58 11.93
CA VAL A 117 7.18 -15.96 11.61
C VAL A 117 6.80 -16.06 10.14
N ARG A 118 7.45 -16.98 9.43
CA ARG A 118 7.03 -17.39 8.08
C ARG A 118 6.05 -18.54 8.16
N LEU A 119 5.06 -18.51 7.28
CA LEU A 119 4.12 -19.61 7.11
C LEU A 119 3.61 -19.67 5.67
N SER A 120 3.11 -20.85 5.28
CA SER A 120 2.45 -21.01 3.99
C SER A 120 1.28 -21.97 4.10
N PHE A 121 0.27 -21.76 3.28
CA PHE A 121 -0.90 -22.62 3.16
C PHE A 121 -1.53 -22.47 1.78
N CYS A 122 -2.39 -23.41 1.41
CA CYS A 122 -3.11 -23.41 0.15
C CYS A 122 -4.57 -22.99 0.35
N VAL A 123 -5.10 -22.27 -0.64
CA VAL A 123 -6.51 -21.96 -0.80
C VAL A 123 -6.95 -22.46 -2.17
N ALA A 124 -8.13 -23.09 -2.26
CA ALA A 124 -8.65 -23.49 -3.57
C ALA A 124 -8.80 -22.25 -4.48
N ALA A 125 -8.25 -22.32 -5.68
CA ALA A 125 -8.22 -21.17 -6.59
C ALA A 125 -9.64 -20.76 -7.03
N ALA A 126 -10.58 -21.69 -7.09
CA ALA A 126 -11.99 -21.39 -7.38
C ALA A 126 -12.65 -20.47 -6.32
N ARG A 127 -12.10 -20.40 -5.10
CA ARG A 127 -12.59 -19.51 -4.04
C ARG A 127 -12.08 -18.05 -4.18
N VAL A 128 -11.10 -17.80 -5.03
CA VAL A 128 -10.44 -16.48 -5.18
C VAL A 128 -10.44 -16.06 -6.65
N PRO A 129 -11.58 -15.57 -7.18
CA PRO A 129 -11.66 -15.15 -8.56
C PRO A 129 -10.72 -13.97 -8.88
N ALA A 130 -10.43 -13.80 -10.16
CA ALA A 130 -9.64 -12.64 -10.62
C ALA A 130 -10.37 -11.33 -10.28
N GLY A 131 -9.61 -10.35 -9.81
CA GLY A 131 -10.14 -9.06 -9.34
C GLY A 131 -10.59 -9.07 -7.88
N ALA A 132 -10.68 -10.24 -7.22
CA ALA A 132 -10.97 -10.31 -5.80
C ALA A 132 -9.83 -9.69 -4.96
N VAL A 133 -10.21 -9.21 -3.79
CA VAL A 133 -9.29 -8.69 -2.79
C VAL A 133 -9.23 -9.66 -1.63
N LEU A 134 -8.06 -10.19 -1.34
CA LEU A 134 -7.83 -11.08 -0.23
C LEU A 134 -7.35 -10.28 0.97
N GLU A 135 -8.11 -10.33 2.05
CA GLU A 135 -7.74 -9.82 3.36
C GLU A 135 -7.12 -10.94 4.17
N ILE A 136 -5.96 -10.68 4.75
CA ILE A 136 -5.27 -11.59 5.66
C ILE A 136 -4.98 -10.81 6.93
N SER A 137 -5.54 -11.24 8.06
CA SER A 137 -5.38 -10.53 9.33
C SER A 137 -5.10 -11.47 10.49
N THR A 138 -4.27 -10.98 11.42
CA THR A 138 -4.16 -11.56 12.75
C THR A 138 -5.15 -10.83 13.65
N SER A 139 -5.99 -11.55 14.39
CA SER A 139 -6.89 -10.92 15.36
C SER A 139 -6.53 -11.34 16.76
N SER A 140 -6.64 -10.41 17.72
CA SER A 140 -6.80 -10.78 19.12
C SER A 140 -8.20 -11.33 19.33
N ALA A 141 -8.35 -12.46 19.98
CA ALA A 141 -9.67 -13.04 20.29
C ALA A 141 -10.35 -12.28 21.45
N ASP A 142 -9.59 -11.54 22.22
CA ASP A 142 -10.07 -10.82 23.40
C ASP A 142 -10.34 -9.34 23.09
N ALA A 143 -11.36 -9.10 22.25
CA ALA A 143 -11.86 -7.76 21.97
C ALA A 143 -12.64 -7.13 23.16
N LYS A 144 -12.37 -7.57 24.40
CA LYS A 144 -12.99 -7.05 25.62
C LYS A 144 -12.14 -6.05 26.39
N ASP A 145 -10.84 -5.99 26.09
CA ASP A 145 -9.96 -5.00 26.70
C ASP A 145 -9.84 -3.79 25.78
N ASP A 146 -10.02 -2.59 26.32
CA ASP A 146 -9.91 -1.28 25.65
C ASP A 146 -8.51 -1.00 25.03
N TYR A 147 -7.55 -1.89 25.27
CA TYR A 147 -6.25 -1.93 24.59
C TYR A 147 -6.35 -2.88 23.38
N GLN A 148 -6.79 -2.35 22.24
CA GLN A 148 -6.71 -3.06 20.96
C GLN A 148 -5.23 -3.32 20.63
N GLU A 149 -4.77 -4.56 20.79
CA GLU A 149 -3.51 -4.96 20.15
C GLU A 149 -3.62 -4.69 18.64
N PRO A 150 -2.61 -4.05 18.04
CA PRO A 150 -2.70 -3.67 16.63
C PRO A 150 -2.87 -4.93 15.77
N THR A 151 -4.02 -5.06 15.15
CA THR A 151 -4.26 -6.10 14.14
C THR A 151 -3.38 -5.83 12.94
N THR A 152 -2.51 -6.77 12.61
CA THR A 152 -1.71 -6.68 11.39
C THR A 152 -2.53 -7.25 10.23
N THR A 153 -2.85 -6.39 9.27
CA THR A 153 -3.68 -6.78 8.11
C THR A 153 -2.92 -6.51 6.82
N ALA A 154 -2.93 -7.50 5.92
CA ALA A 154 -2.53 -7.34 4.53
C ALA A 154 -3.74 -7.44 3.61
N TRP A 155 -3.72 -6.65 2.55
CA TRP A 155 -4.72 -6.66 1.49
C TRP A 155 -4.04 -6.95 0.15
N LEU A 156 -4.39 -8.05 -0.47
CA LEU A 156 -3.82 -8.49 -1.74
C LEU A 156 -4.89 -8.46 -2.82
N HIS A 157 -4.72 -7.58 -3.82
CA HIS A 157 -5.55 -7.60 -5.02
C HIS A 157 -5.07 -8.71 -5.96
N LEU A 158 -5.93 -9.67 -6.22
CA LEU A 158 -5.60 -10.87 -7.00
C LEU A 158 -5.86 -10.63 -8.48
N THR A 159 -4.83 -10.19 -9.19
CA THR A 159 -4.87 -10.05 -10.64
C THR A 159 -4.80 -11.41 -11.34
N GLU A 160 -5.29 -11.49 -12.59
CA GLU A 160 -5.11 -12.69 -13.40
C GLU A 160 -3.65 -13.15 -13.50
N ALA A 161 -2.71 -12.18 -13.58
CA ALA A 161 -1.29 -12.48 -13.66
C ALA A 161 -0.76 -13.15 -12.38
N GLN A 162 -1.22 -12.72 -11.21
CA GLN A 162 -0.86 -13.34 -9.92
C GLN A 162 -1.48 -14.72 -9.77
N LEU A 163 -2.76 -14.86 -10.14
CA LEU A 163 -3.48 -16.14 -10.08
C LEU A 163 -2.93 -17.18 -11.05
N ALA A 164 -2.33 -16.77 -12.17
CA ALA A 164 -1.76 -17.66 -13.17
C ALA A 164 -0.25 -17.94 -12.95
N ARG A 165 0.41 -17.27 -12.01
CA ARG A 165 1.86 -17.38 -11.82
C ARG A 165 2.25 -18.67 -11.09
N PRO A 166 2.95 -19.63 -11.76
CA PRO A 166 3.30 -20.92 -11.18
C PRO A 166 4.59 -20.90 -10.38
N PHE A 167 5.23 -19.75 -10.16
CA PHE A 167 6.53 -19.64 -9.51
C PHE A 167 6.59 -18.45 -8.54
N VAL A 168 7.54 -18.53 -7.61
CA VAL A 168 7.96 -17.42 -6.75
C VAL A 168 9.47 -17.26 -6.81
N LEU A 169 9.96 -16.07 -6.44
CA LEU A 169 11.38 -15.85 -6.23
C LEU A 169 11.75 -16.30 -4.83
N THR A 170 12.94 -16.90 -4.69
CA THR A 170 13.46 -17.37 -3.41
C THR A 170 14.84 -16.80 -3.14
N ASP A 171 15.19 -16.70 -1.88
CA ASP A 171 16.56 -16.41 -1.45
C ASP A 171 17.46 -17.66 -1.62
N SER A 172 18.73 -17.52 -1.27
CA SER A 172 19.71 -18.62 -1.32
C SER A 172 19.39 -19.81 -0.42
N ALA A 173 18.52 -19.61 0.59
CA ALA A 173 18.02 -20.68 1.47
C ALA A 173 16.70 -21.29 0.96
N GLY A 174 16.23 -20.92 -0.24
CA GLY A 174 14.98 -21.41 -0.83
C GLY A 174 13.72 -20.80 -0.21
N GLN A 175 13.84 -19.73 0.58
CA GLN A 175 12.68 -19.07 1.17
C GLN A 175 12.13 -17.99 0.23
N PRO A 176 10.79 -17.84 0.08
CA PRO A 176 10.19 -16.81 -0.76
C PRO A 176 10.65 -15.41 -0.41
N LEU A 177 11.04 -14.65 -1.44
CA LEU A 177 11.51 -13.27 -1.32
C LEU A 177 10.36 -12.29 -1.14
N LEU A 178 9.38 -12.39 -0.50
CA LEU A 178 8.18 -11.56 -0.27
C LEU A 178 8.32 -10.03 -0.58
N ARG A 179 9.14 -9.68 -1.57
CA ARG A 179 9.46 -8.32 -2.01
C ARG A 179 9.54 -8.25 -3.54
N ARG A 180 9.38 -7.04 -4.10
CA ARG A 180 9.29 -6.81 -5.55
C ARG A 180 10.61 -6.39 -6.19
N TYR A 181 11.72 -6.52 -5.48
CA TYR A 181 13.05 -6.18 -5.96
C TYR A 181 14.05 -7.22 -5.51
N VAL A 182 15.14 -7.32 -6.23
CA VAL A 182 16.37 -8.00 -5.82
C VAL A 182 17.51 -6.99 -5.79
N ARG A 183 18.59 -7.30 -5.09
CA ARG A 183 19.75 -6.41 -5.00
C ARG A 183 20.83 -6.84 -6.00
N THR A 184 21.61 -5.88 -6.44
CA THR A 184 22.82 -6.20 -7.24
C THR A 184 23.72 -7.15 -6.47
N GLY A 185 24.21 -8.16 -7.16
CA GLY A 185 25.07 -9.19 -6.55
C GLY A 185 24.36 -10.17 -5.62
N GLU A 186 23.08 -9.99 -5.34
CA GLU A 186 22.29 -10.94 -4.56
C GLU A 186 22.03 -12.21 -5.37
N THR A 187 22.24 -13.36 -4.75
CA THR A 187 21.89 -14.66 -5.32
C THR A 187 20.46 -15.01 -4.95
N PHE A 188 19.64 -15.32 -5.93
CA PHE A 188 18.25 -15.72 -5.75
C PHE A 188 17.87 -16.86 -6.68
N GLY A 189 16.79 -17.56 -6.36
CA GLY A 189 16.27 -18.66 -7.14
C GLY A 189 14.86 -18.38 -7.68
N VAL A 190 14.40 -19.27 -8.54
CA VAL A 190 13.01 -19.34 -9.01
C VAL A 190 12.47 -20.70 -8.62
N ASP A 191 11.53 -20.75 -7.69
CA ASP A 191 10.83 -21.97 -7.29
C ASP A 191 9.51 -22.08 -8.05
N ASN A 192 9.40 -23.10 -8.90
CA ASN A 192 8.26 -23.34 -9.79
C ASN A 192 7.46 -24.57 -9.34
N TYR A 193 6.15 -24.50 -9.46
CA TYR A 193 5.27 -25.64 -9.27
C TYR A 193 5.06 -26.37 -10.59
N GLY A 194 5.27 -27.70 -10.59
CA GLY A 194 5.09 -28.58 -11.75
C GLY A 194 6.41 -29.01 -12.37
N LEU A 195 6.37 -29.33 -13.67
CA LEU A 195 7.52 -29.86 -14.39
C LEU A 195 8.69 -28.87 -14.46
N TYR A 196 9.89 -29.41 -14.53
CA TYR A 196 11.12 -28.66 -14.70
C TYR A 196 11.07 -27.85 -16.00
N GLN A 197 11.04 -26.54 -15.91
CA GLN A 197 10.92 -25.63 -17.04
C GLN A 197 12.04 -24.59 -17.00
N PRO A 198 12.62 -24.22 -18.16
CA PRO A 198 13.62 -23.17 -18.20
C PRO A 198 13.05 -21.81 -17.82
N VAL A 199 13.87 -21.01 -17.17
CA VAL A 199 13.57 -19.63 -16.81
C VAL A 199 14.22 -18.71 -17.85
N ARG A 200 13.40 -17.97 -18.58
CA ARG A 200 13.87 -16.93 -19.48
C ARG A 200 13.80 -15.57 -18.77
N TRP A 201 14.92 -14.87 -18.79
CA TRP A 201 14.94 -13.49 -18.29
C TRP A 201 15.34 -12.52 -19.42
N LYS A 202 14.90 -11.26 -19.26
CA LYS A 202 15.23 -10.14 -20.15
C LYS A 202 15.55 -8.92 -19.32
N LYS A 203 16.62 -8.19 -19.67
CA LYS A 203 16.97 -6.86 -19.14
C LYS A 203 16.49 -5.79 -20.10
N TYR A 204 15.96 -4.69 -19.58
CA TYR A 204 15.39 -3.61 -20.36
C TYR A 204 16.11 -2.29 -20.14
N ALA A 205 16.18 -1.47 -21.19
CA ALA A 205 16.62 -0.10 -21.08
C ALA A 205 15.54 0.74 -20.38
N VAL A 206 15.84 1.23 -19.18
CA VAL A 206 14.96 2.13 -18.44
C VAL A 206 15.75 3.32 -17.95
N THR A 207 15.28 4.52 -18.27
CA THR A 207 15.76 5.75 -17.63
C THR A 207 14.72 6.13 -16.56
N PRO A 208 15.02 5.89 -15.27
CA PRO A 208 14.05 6.19 -14.22
C PRO A 208 13.88 7.71 -14.08
N THR A 209 12.69 8.20 -14.40
CA THR A 209 12.34 9.60 -14.23
C THR A 209 11.59 9.82 -12.91
N PRO A 210 12.00 10.82 -12.10
CA PRO A 210 11.26 11.18 -10.89
C PRO A 210 9.86 11.69 -11.22
N ALA A 211 8.92 11.43 -10.31
CA ALA A 211 7.60 12.02 -10.38
C ALA A 211 7.69 13.55 -10.34
N LEU A 212 6.88 14.20 -11.15
CA LEU A 212 6.74 15.66 -11.14
C LEU A 212 5.82 16.11 -9.98
N PRO A 213 5.92 17.35 -9.52
CA PRO A 213 5.05 17.90 -8.47
C PRO A 213 3.55 17.69 -8.75
N PRO A 214 2.71 17.62 -7.73
CA PRO A 214 1.31 17.21 -7.87
C PRO A 214 0.44 18.22 -8.65
N MET A 215 0.86 19.48 -8.76
CA MET A 215 0.20 20.56 -9.51
C MET A 215 0.65 20.66 -10.98
N THR A 216 1.62 19.86 -11.42
CA THR A 216 2.15 19.91 -12.78
C THR A 216 1.04 19.61 -13.80
N ASN A 217 1.03 20.33 -14.92
CA ASN A 217 0.08 20.08 -16.00
C ASN A 217 0.21 18.63 -16.51
N ALA A 218 -0.91 17.92 -16.58
CA ALA A 218 -0.96 16.53 -17.03
C ALA A 218 -0.41 16.33 -18.45
N ALA A 219 -0.53 17.33 -19.32
CA ALA A 219 0.04 17.30 -20.69
C ALA A 219 1.58 17.26 -20.72
N ALA A 220 2.24 17.71 -19.64
CA ALA A 220 3.69 17.67 -19.52
C ALA A 220 4.21 16.31 -19.00
N MET A 221 3.31 15.36 -18.70
CA MET A 221 3.69 14.07 -18.13
C MET A 221 4.22 13.12 -19.21
N PRO A 222 5.42 12.54 -19.01
CA PRO A 222 5.85 11.45 -19.86
C PRO A 222 4.92 10.24 -19.68
N ALA A 223 4.51 9.65 -20.79
CA ALA A 223 3.78 8.39 -20.74
C ALA A 223 4.62 7.31 -20.05
N GLY A 224 3.98 6.51 -19.20
CA GLY A 224 4.64 5.36 -18.59
C GLY A 224 5.16 4.37 -19.65
N PRO A 225 6.18 3.55 -19.34
CA PRO A 225 6.79 2.67 -20.32
C PRO A 225 5.80 1.60 -20.77
N ARG A 226 5.39 1.66 -22.04
CA ARG A 226 4.56 0.63 -22.68
C ARG A 226 5.39 -0.43 -23.38
N VAL A 227 6.45 0.00 -24.03
CA VAL A 227 7.43 -0.86 -24.71
C VAL A 227 8.81 -0.36 -24.35
N LEU A 228 9.67 -1.27 -23.94
CA LEU A 228 11.05 -0.96 -23.59
C LEU A 228 12.01 -1.78 -24.46
N PRO A 229 13.09 -1.19 -24.95
CA PRO A 229 14.14 -1.94 -25.67
C PRO A 229 14.75 -3.00 -24.74
N VAL A 230 14.94 -4.19 -25.30
CA VAL A 230 15.66 -5.28 -24.62
C VAL A 230 17.15 -5.03 -24.79
N LEU A 231 17.89 -4.98 -23.68
CA LEU A 231 19.34 -4.82 -23.66
C LEU A 231 20.05 -6.16 -23.66
N ASP A 232 19.48 -7.13 -22.95
CA ASP A 232 20.07 -8.45 -22.75
C ASP A 232 18.99 -9.49 -22.43
N SER A 233 19.27 -10.76 -22.73
CA SER A 233 18.37 -11.86 -22.39
C SER A 233 19.10 -13.18 -22.38
N ALA A 234 18.72 -14.07 -21.46
CA ALA A 234 19.19 -15.45 -21.46
C ALA A 234 18.12 -16.40 -20.94
N THR A 235 18.44 -17.68 -21.06
CA THR A 235 17.64 -18.77 -20.51
C THR A 235 18.52 -19.58 -19.57
N THR A 236 18.06 -19.80 -18.35
CA THR A 236 18.72 -20.61 -17.33
C THR A 236 17.86 -21.81 -17.01
N LEU A 237 18.47 -22.88 -16.52
CA LEU A 237 17.71 -24.03 -16.04
C LEU A 237 17.03 -23.69 -14.72
N LEU A 238 15.88 -24.31 -14.47
CA LEU A 238 15.22 -24.18 -13.18
C LEU A 238 16.10 -24.81 -12.09
N GLY A 239 16.22 -24.13 -10.95
CA GLY A 239 17.10 -24.52 -9.85
C GLY A 239 18.50 -23.93 -9.93
N GLU A 240 18.91 -23.39 -11.09
CA GLU A 240 20.15 -22.61 -11.16
C GLU A 240 19.94 -21.24 -10.49
N PRO A 241 20.88 -20.82 -9.62
CA PRO A 241 20.79 -19.53 -8.97
C PRO A 241 21.02 -18.40 -9.99
N LEU A 242 20.19 -17.37 -9.87
CA LEU A 242 20.33 -16.14 -10.64
C LEU A 242 21.07 -15.08 -9.83
N ARG A 243 21.90 -14.29 -10.52
CA ARG A 243 22.59 -13.15 -9.93
C ARG A 243 22.79 -12.08 -10.99
N PHE A 244 22.33 -10.87 -10.68
CA PHE A 244 22.51 -9.71 -11.57
C PHE A 244 23.54 -8.75 -10.98
N ALA A 245 24.56 -8.42 -11.75
CA ALA A 245 25.66 -7.56 -11.29
C ALA A 245 25.30 -6.07 -11.34
N GLU A 246 24.36 -5.68 -12.20
CA GLU A 246 24.01 -4.27 -12.45
C GLU A 246 22.55 -3.97 -12.15
N PRO A 247 22.24 -2.76 -11.69
CA PRO A 247 20.87 -2.30 -11.53
C PRO A 247 20.13 -2.28 -12.88
N GLY A 248 18.81 -2.45 -12.82
CA GLY A 248 17.98 -2.38 -14.02
C GLY A 248 16.63 -3.04 -13.84
N LEU A 249 15.80 -2.94 -14.86
CA LEU A 249 14.54 -3.63 -14.91
C LEU A 249 14.66 -4.94 -15.65
N HIS A 250 14.24 -6.01 -15.02
CA HIS A 250 14.24 -7.35 -15.61
C HIS A 250 12.83 -7.92 -15.63
N THR A 251 12.59 -8.86 -16.53
CA THR A 251 11.42 -9.75 -16.46
C THR A 251 11.89 -11.18 -16.43
N LEU A 252 11.24 -11.99 -15.60
CA LEU A 252 11.46 -13.44 -15.52
C LEU A 252 10.18 -14.15 -15.96
N ARG A 253 10.33 -15.18 -16.78
CA ARG A 253 9.24 -16.01 -17.27
C ARG A 253 9.64 -17.47 -17.25
N VAL A 254 8.83 -18.30 -16.63
CA VAL A 254 8.95 -19.76 -16.74
C VAL A 254 8.23 -20.19 -18.02
N SER A 255 8.84 -21.09 -18.79
CA SER A 255 8.33 -21.57 -20.09
C SER A 255 7.18 -22.55 -19.92
N SER A 256 6.07 -22.13 -19.30
CA SER A 256 4.85 -22.91 -19.17
C SER A 256 3.66 -22.22 -19.86
N ALA A 257 2.69 -23.02 -20.32
CA ALA A 257 1.49 -22.46 -20.93
C ALA A 257 0.78 -21.50 -19.99
N GLY A 258 0.40 -20.31 -20.49
CA GLY A 258 -0.28 -19.28 -19.70
C GLY A 258 0.60 -18.48 -18.74
N SER A 259 1.88 -18.83 -18.56
CA SER A 259 2.80 -18.11 -17.67
C SER A 259 3.03 -16.67 -18.17
N ARG A 260 2.72 -15.70 -17.33
CA ARG A 260 3.05 -14.28 -17.56
C ARG A 260 4.41 -13.96 -16.95
N ALA A 261 5.11 -12.99 -17.55
CA ALA A 261 6.39 -12.54 -17.03
C ALA A 261 6.19 -11.77 -15.70
N LEU A 262 7.09 -12.01 -14.75
CA LEU A 262 7.20 -11.24 -13.52
C LEU A 262 8.27 -10.16 -13.73
N ALA A 263 7.89 -8.90 -13.55
CA ALA A 263 8.85 -7.80 -13.54
C ALA A 263 9.58 -7.73 -12.19
N VAL A 264 10.88 -7.56 -12.25
CA VAL A 264 11.76 -7.48 -11.09
C VAL A 264 12.68 -6.27 -11.23
N LEU A 265 12.66 -5.39 -10.26
CA LEU A 265 13.62 -4.30 -10.16
C LEU A 265 14.90 -4.84 -9.54
N VAL A 266 16.00 -4.78 -10.26
CA VAL A 266 17.35 -5.01 -9.70
C VAL A 266 17.86 -3.66 -9.21
N ALA A 267 17.99 -3.51 -7.91
CA ALA A 267 18.37 -2.25 -7.26
C ALA A 267 19.78 -2.36 -6.64
N ALA A 268 20.34 -1.24 -6.21
CA ALA A 268 21.63 -1.22 -5.52
C ALA A 268 21.62 -2.17 -4.30
N ASN A 269 22.81 -2.64 -3.89
CA ASN A 269 22.96 -3.65 -2.84
C ASN A 269 22.42 -3.21 -1.45
N ASN A 270 22.35 -1.91 -1.20
CA ASN A 270 21.84 -1.29 0.02
C ASN A 270 20.33 -0.99 -0.01
N TYR A 271 19.69 -1.16 -1.19
CA TYR A 271 18.26 -0.90 -1.35
C TYR A 271 17.40 -1.72 -0.37
N PRO A 272 16.37 -1.16 0.26
CA PRO A 272 15.67 0.10 -0.06
C PRO A 272 16.28 1.36 0.60
N ALA A 273 17.29 1.24 1.46
CA ALA A 273 17.97 2.40 2.02
C ALA A 273 18.89 3.09 1.00
N LEU A 274 19.17 4.36 1.22
CA LEU A 274 20.19 5.12 0.51
C LEU A 274 21.37 5.33 1.46
N THR A 275 22.57 4.98 1.04
CA THR A 275 23.74 4.99 1.93
C THR A 275 24.89 5.85 1.43
N THR A 276 24.97 6.08 0.12
CA THR A 276 26.01 6.93 -0.45
C THR A 276 25.57 8.39 -0.49
N ALA A 277 26.51 9.32 -0.35
CA ALA A 277 26.22 10.73 -0.38
C ALA A 277 25.54 11.19 -1.68
N THR A 278 25.95 10.62 -2.81
CA THR A 278 25.34 10.89 -4.11
C THR A 278 23.89 10.44 -4.17
N GLU A 279 23.59 9.24 -3.65
CA GLU A 279 22.20 8.75 -3.56
C GLU A 279 21.34 9.64 -2.66
N LEU A 280 21.90 10.22 -1.58
CA LEU A 280 21.16 11.08 -0.67
C LEU A 280 20.79 12.44 -1.31
N ILE A 281 21.54 12.94 -2.30
CA ILE A 281 21.23 14.19 -2.99
C ILE A 281 19.98 14.07 -3.86
N GLU A 282 19.79 12.94 -4.53
CA GLU A 282 18.72 12.77 -5.52
C GLU A 282 17.31 13.04 -4.96
N PRO A 283 16.88 12.49 -3.82
CA PRO A 283 15.54 12.75 -3.27
C PRO A 283 15.36 14.19 -2.78
N LEU A 284 16.44 14.93 -2.48
CA LEU A 284 16.35 16.34 -2.07
C LEU A 284 15.74 17.23 -3.14
N ARG A 285 15.60 16.74 -4.38
CA ARG A 285 14.89 17.44 -5.48
C ARG A 285 13.46 17.86 -5.11
N TYR A 286 12.83 17.17 -4.20
CA TYR A 286 11.50 17.51 -3.73
C TYR A 286 11.46 18.67 -2.73
N LEU A 287 12.61 19.03 -2.17
CA LEU A 287 12.77 20.10 -1.18
C LEU A 287 13.61 21.28 -1.68
N THR A 288 14.31 21.11 -2.82
CA THR A 288 15.30 22.09 -3.31
C THR A 288 14.84 22.75 -4.61
N THR A 289 15.28 23.98 -4.82
CA THR A 289 15.26 24.62 -6.12
C THR A 289 16.26 23.94 -7.09
N SER A 290 16.12 24.17 -8.38
CA SER A 290 17.07 23.63 -9.36
C SER A 290 18.51 24.11 -9.10
N GLN A 291 18.68 25.37 -8.68
CA GLN A 291 19.99 25.95 -8.37
C GLN A 291 20.61 25.31 -7.11
N GLU A 292 19.81 25.10 -6.05
CA GLU A 292 20.30 24.42 -4.84
C GLU A 292 20.73 22.99 -5.15
N ARG A 293 19.92 22.27 -5.94
CA ARG A 293 20.22 20.89 -6.33
C ARG A 293 21.51 20.82 -7.16
N GLN A 294 21.68 21.74 -8.12
CA GLN A 294 22.90 21.82 -8.91
C GLN A 294 24.12 21.99 -8.02
N ARG A 295 24.07 22.92 -7.06
CA ARG A 295 25.17 23.14 -6.09
C ARG A 295 25.47 21.88 -5.26
N LEU A 296 24.45 21.13 -4.87
CA LEU A 296 24.64 19.87 -4.15
C LEU A 296 25.32 18.80 -5.02
N THR A 297 24.91 18.70 -6.29
CA THR A 297 25.42 17.69 -7.23
C THR A 297 26.86 17.99 -7.67
N GLU A 298 27.19 19.28 -7.87
CA GLU A 298 28.52 19.74 -8.29
C GLU A 298 29.51 19.94 -7.12
N ALA A 299 29.08 19.67 -5.88
CA ALA A 299 29.94 19.86 -4.72
C ALA A 299 31.12 18.87 -4.75
N PRO A 300 32.35 19.34 -4.49
CA PRO A 300 33.54 18.47 -4.44
C PRO A 300 33.45 17.37 -3.38
N ASP A 301 32.74 17.64 -2.29
CA ASP A 301 32.42 16.69 -1.22
C ASP A 301 30.89 16.61 -1.05
N PRO A 302 30.25 15.64 -1.74
CA PRO A 302 28.79 15.47 -1.68
C PRO A 302 28.27 15.22 -0.27
N LYS A 303 29.02 14.48 0.57
CA LYS A 303 28.61 14.22 1.94
C LYS A 303 28.54 15.49 2.78
N ARG A 304 29.59 16.29 2.73
CA ARG A 304 29.64 17.58 3.43
C ARG A 304 28.58 18.54 2.93
N ALA A 305 28.27 18.50 1.63
CA ALA A 305 27.22 19.32 1.05
C ALA A 305 25.83 18.95 1.59
N VAL A 306 25.49 17.66 1.68
CA VAL A 306 24.25 17.18 2.29
C VAL A 306 24.18 17.51 3.77
N ASP A 307 25.25 17.29 4.53
CA ASP A 307 25.31 17.61 5.97
C ASP A 307 25.10 19.11 6.19
N LYS A 308 25.74 19.96 5.38
CA LYS A 308 25.59 21.42 5.43
C LYS A 308 24.17 21.86 5.06
N PHE A 309 23.53 21.23 4.07
CA PHE A 309 22.16 21.51 3.69
C PHE A 309 21.21 21.32 4.87
N TRP A 310 21.27 20.16 5.54
CA TRP A 310 20.42 19.87 6.68
C TRP A 310 20.75 20.71 7.91
N LEU A 311 22.03 20.99 8.14
CA LEU A 311 22.46 21.84 9.24
C LEU A 311 21.99 23.29 9.06
N ASN A 312 21.99 23.81 7.84
CA ASN A 312 21.44 25.13 7.52
C ASN A 312 19.93 25.20 7.78
N ILE A 313 19.17 24.19 7.35
CA ILE A 313 17.74 24.06 7.66
C ILE A 313 17.52 24.05 9.18
N ALA A 314 18.34 23.32 9.90
CA ALA A 314 18.29 23.22 11.35
C ALA A 314 18.90 24.42 12.09
N GLN A 315 19.32 25.50 11.39
CA GLN A 315 19.93 26.70 11.95
C GLN A 315 21.13 26.41 12.88
N GLY A 316 21.96 25.43 12.49
CA GLY A 316 23.12 25.02 13.27
C GLY A 316 22.84 23.99 14.36
N ASN A 317 21.58 23.66 14.64
CA ASN A 317 21.20 22.65 15.64
C ASN A 317 21.45 21.23 15.12
N GLN A 318 22.55 20.61 15.57
CA GLN A 318 22.97 19.28 15.13
C GLN A 318 21.95 18.17 15.46
N LYS A 319 21.31 18.26 16.65
CA LYS A 319 20.28 17.25 17.04
C LYS A 319 19.10 17.30 16.10
N LEU A 320 18.60 18.50 15.84
CA LEU A 320 17.51 18.70 14.88
C LEU A 320 17.89 18.24 13.47
N ALA A 321 19.08 18.59 12.98
CA ALA A 321 19.57 18.16 11.68
C ALA A 321 19.56 16.62 11.56
N LYS A 322 20.05 15.90 12.58
CA LYS A 322 20.01 14.42 12.64
C LYS A 322 18.58 13.88 12.61
N ASP A 323 17.65 14.50 13.32
CA ASP A 323 16.25 14.06 13.36
C ASP A 323 15.54 14.31 12.02
N LEU A 324 15.81 15.43 11.35
CA LEU A 324 15.31 15.72 10.00
C LEU A 324 15.86 14.72 8.97
N ILE A 325 17.17 14.45 8.98
CA ILE A 325 17.82 13.45 8.13
C ILE A 325 17.16 12.08 8.33
N ARG A 326 17.06 11.63 9.58
CA ARG A 326 16.46 10.32 9.90
C ARG A 326 15.01 10.23 9.39
N ARG A 327 14.20 11.27 9.62
CA ARG A 327 12.80 11.32 9.18
C ARG A 327 12.70 11.34 7.67
N TYR A 328 13.45 12.17 6.98
CA TYR A 328 13.37 12.32 5.53
C TYR A 328 13.79 11.05 4.80
N TYR A 329 14.99 10.56 5.08
CA TYR A 329 15.50 9.36 4.43
C TYR A 329 14.83 8.07 4.93
N GLY A 330 14.28 8.07 6.13
CA GLY A 330 13.37 7.03 6.60
C GLY A 330 12.13 6.92 5.70
N ARG A 331 11.52 8.07 5.34
CA ARG A 331 10.40 8.10 4.40
C ARG A 331 10.81 7.69 2.98
N VAL A 332 12.01 8.04 2.53
CA VAL A 332 12.53 7.58 1.23
C VAL A 332 12.70 6.06 1.23
N THR A 333 13.26 5.49 2.28
CA THR A 333 13.42 4.04 2.46
C THR A 333 12.06 3.33 2.47
N ALA A 334 11.09 3.87 3.21
CA ALA A 334 9.74 3.33 3.26
C ALA A 334 9.04 3.43 1.89
N ALA A 335 9.19 4.55 1.18
CA ALA A 335 8.66 4.72 -0.17
C ALA A 335 9.27 3.71 -1.15
N ASN A 336 10.57 3.46 -1.05
CA ASN A 336 11.25 2.45 -1.85
C ASN A 336 10.71 1.04 -1.60
N TYR A 337 10.45 0.71 -0.36
CA TYR A 337 9.87 -0.58 0.00
C TYR A 337 8.42 -0.72 -0.51
N LEU A 338 7.60 0.32 -0.31
CA LEU A 338 6.16 0.30 -0.59
C LEU A 338 5.81 0.38 -2.06
N PHE A 339 6.53 1.21 -2.81
CA PHE A 339 6.13 1.65 -4.14
C PHE A 339 7.12 1.27 -5.23
N ALA A 340 8.11 0.39 -4.94
CA ALA A 340 9.00 -0.15 -5.96
C ALA A 340 8.20 -0.75 -7.12
N ALA A 341 8.55 -0.35 -8.35
CA ALA A 341 7.90 -0.78 -9.57
C ALA A 341 8.96 -0.99 -10.68
N HIS A 342 8.77 -0.42 -11.87
CA HIS A 342 9.81 -0.35 -12.89
C HIS A 342 10.94 0.64 -12.55
N LYS A 343 10.80 1.35 -11.43
CA LYS A 343 11.76 2.32 -10.86
C LYS A 343 11.67 2.29 -9.34
N ALA A 344 12.64 2.92 -8.68
CA ALA A 344 12.66 3.06 -7.23
C ALA A 344 11.37 3.71 -6.71
N GLY A 345 10.91 3.28 -5.54
CA GLY A 345 9.62 3.69 -5.01
C GLY A 345 9.48 5.19 -4.80
N TRP A 346 10.52 5.86 -4.31
CA TRP A 346 10.53 7.32 -4.12
C TRP A 346 10.39 8.12 -5.42
N LEU A 347 10.72 7.52 -6.59
CA LEU A 347 10.54 8.12 -7.91
C LEU A 347 9.11 8.07 -8.44
N THR A 348 8.22 7.34 -7.77
CA THR A 348 6.81 7.18 -8.16
C THR A 348 5.95 8.31 -7.61
N ASP A 349 4.75 8.50 -8.15
CA ASP A 349 3.82 9.52 -7.67
C ASP A 349 3.40 9.29 -6.21
N ARG A 350 3.14 8.02 -5.83
CA ARG A 350 2.86 7.68 -4.43
C ARG A 350 4.06 7.93 -3.54
N GLY A 351 5.25 7.58 -4.02
CA GLY A 351 6.50 7.82 -3.30
C GLY A 351 6.80 9.30 -3.10
N LEU A 352 6.58 10.13 -4.12
CA LEU A 352 6.73 11.58 -4.02
C LEU A 352 5.88 12.16 -2.88
N LEU A 353 4.57 11.85 -2.85
CA LEU A 353 3.67 12.36 -1.81
C LEU A 353 4.03 11.80 -0.44
N TYR A 354 4.37 10.50 -0.37
CA TYR A 354 4.78 9.85 0.88
C TYR A 354 6.05 10.48 1.49
N VAL A 355 7.04 10.78 0.67
CA VAL A 355 8.28 11.42 1.15
C VAL A 355 8.00 12.81 1.70
N VAL A 356 7.24 13.64 0.98
CA VAL A 356 7.03 15.04 1.36
C VAL A 356 5.95 15.18 2.43
N LEU A 357 4.78 14.60 2.22
CA LEU A 357 3.64 14.72 3.13
C LEU A 357 3.69 13.71 4.29
N GLY A 358 4.28 12.53 4.07
CA GLY A 358 4.28 11.40 5.00
C GLY A 358 3.20 10.38 4.69
N PRO A 359 3.08 9.34 5.54
CA PRO A 359 2.03 8.35 5.40
C PRO A 359 0.64 9.01 5.43
N PRO A 360 -0.28 8.61 4.53
CA PRO A 360 -1.61 9.18 4.50
C PRO A 360 -2.40 8.80 5.76
N PRO A 361 -3.03 9.77 6.45
CA PRO A 361 -3.87 9.51 7.62
C PRO A 361 -5.07 8.61 7.34
N SER A 362 -5.66 8.72 6.13
CA SER A 362 -6.76 7.88 5.69
C SER A 362 -6.65 7.57 4.20
N VAL A 363 -7.01 6.34 3.83
CA VAL A 363 -6.95 5.85 2.45
C VAL A 363 -8.23 5.11 2.11
N ARG A 364 -8.80 5.43 0.95
CA ARG A 364 -9.90 4.67 0.36
C ARG A 364 -9.46 4.07 -0.98
N ARG A 365 -9.90 2.86 -1.23
CA ARG A 365 -9.77 2.19 -2.53
C ARG A 365 -11.15 1.97 -3.11
N LEU A 366 -11.32 2.33 -4.37
CA LEU A 366 -12.61 2.29 -5.06
C LEU A 366 -12.72 1.03 -5.93
N PHE A 367 -13.95 0.69 -6.32
CA PHE A 367 -14.22 -0.39 -7.27
C PHE A 367 -13.50 -0.20 -8.61
N SER A 368 -13.35 1.05 -9.06
CA SER A 368 -12.57 1.40 -10.25
C SER A 368 -11.07 1.09 -10.15
N GLY A 369 -10.60 0.64 -8.99
CA GLY A 369 -9.18 0.51 -8.66
C GLY A 369 -8.51 1.82 -8.25
N GLU A 370 -9.20 2.96 -8.33
CA GLU A 370 -8.63 4.23 -7.85
C GLU A 370 -8.33 4.17 -6.35
N GLU A 371 -7.23 4.80 -5.95
CA GLU A 371 -6.84 4.97 -4.56
C GLU A 371 -6.87 6.46 -4.21
N ARG A 372 -7.48 6.80 -3.07
CA ARG A 372 -7.61 8.18 -2.59
C ARG A 372 -6.97 8.33 -1.23
N TRP A 373 -6.03 9.25 -1.13
CA TRP A 373 -5.34 9.62 0.11
C TRP A 373 -5.92 10.92 0.64
N PHE A 374 -6.31 10.91 1.90
CA PHE A 374 -6.90 12.07 2.58
C PHE A 374 -5.90 12.61 3.61
N TYR A 375 -5.63 13.91 3.52
CA TYR A 375 -4.81 14.63 4.50
C TYR A 375 -5.66 15.74 5.10
N SER A 376 -5.69 15.84 6.45
CA SER A 376 -6.56 16.74 7.17
C SER A 376 -6.06 18.20 7.24
N ASP A 377 -4.76 18.42 7.02
CA ASP A 377 -4.13 19.69 7.27
C ASP A 377 -3.88 20.45 5.97
N GLY A 378 -4.78 21.38 5.61
CA GLY A 378 -4.41 22.38 4.63
C GLY A 378 -5.34 22.66 3.46
N GLY A 379 -6.63 22.29 3.51
CA GLY A 379 -7.60 22.81 2.54
C GLY A 379 -7.80 24.31 2.71
N LEU A 380 -8.03 25.04 1.61
CA LEU A 380 -8.31 26.47 1.61
C LEU A 380 -9.42 26.87 2.59
N ASN A 381 -10.27 25.91 3.00
CA ASN A 381 -11.37 26.09 3.96
C ASN A 381 -11.21 25.17 5.19
N GLY A 382 -9.99 24.69 5.52
CA GLY A 382 -9.77 23.79 6.64
C GLY A 382 -10.29 22.35 6.45
N GLY A 383 -10.74 22.01 5.23
CA GLY A 383 -11.21 20.67 4.90
C GLY A 383 -10.09 19.71 4.48
N PRO A 384 -10.36 18.39 4.46
CA PRO A 384 -9.37 17.40 4.03
C PRO A 384 -9.09 17.52 2.53
N ILE A 385 -7.82 17.38 2.17
CA ILE A 385 -7.39 17.31 0.80
C ILE A 385 -7.31 15.88 0.36
N THR A 386 -7.80 15.64 -0.86
CA THR A 386 -7.85 14.31 -1.45
C THR A 386 -6.93 14.23 -2.67
N TYR A 387 -5.86 13.43 -2.53
CA TYR A 387 -5.04 13.02 -3.67
C TYR A 387 -5.61 11.74 -4.27
N THR A 388 -5.89 11.76 -5.56
CA THR A 388 -6.46 10.62 -6.27
C THR A 388 -5.41 9.98 -7.17
N PHE A 389 -5.23 8.67 -7.02
CA PHE A 389 -4.33 7.88 -7.86
C PHE A 389 -5.14 6.92 -8.73
N ARG A 390 -4.81 6.86 -10.02
CA ARG A 390 -5.39 5.91 -10.97
C ARG A 390 -4.45 4.76 -11.26
N PRO A 391 -4.94 3.51 -11.29
CA PRO A 391 -4.13 2.39 -11.68
C PRO A 391 -3.67 2.53 -13.13
N ARG A 392 -2.39 2.25 -13.36
CA ARG A 392 -1.75 2.23 -14.67
C ARG A 392 -0.90 0.98 -14.83
N PRO A 393 -1.54 -0.20 -14.77
CA PRO A 393 -0.80 -1.46 -14.83
C PRO A 393 -0.11 -1.63 -16.18
N SER A 394 1.09 -2.21 -16.12
CA SER A 394 1.84 -2.63 -17.30
C SER A 394 2.54 -3.96 -17.01
N THR A 395 3.09 -4.60 -18.03
CA THR A 395 3.93 -5.80 -17.83
C THR A 395 5.10 -5.54 -16.89
N PHE A 396 5.60 -4.31 -16.85
CA PHE A 396 6.76 -3.90 -16.04
C PHE A 396 6.37 -3.43 -14.63
N ALA A 397 5.12 -3.06 -14.43
CA ALA A 397 4.64 -2.53 -13.17
C ALA A 397 3.13 -2.80 -13.01
N PRO A 398 2.74 -4.02 -12.61
CA PRO A 398 1.32 -4.42 -12.54
C PRO A 398 0.52 -3.63 -11.52
N ASP A 399 1.16 -3.11 -10.45
CA ASP A 399 0.50 -2.34 -9.38
C ASP A 399 0.92 -0.86 -9.41
N TYR A 400 1.19 -0.35 -10.59
CA TYR A 400 1.59 1.05 -10.75
C TYR A 400 0.39 1.98 -10.72
N TYR A 401 0.55 3.12 -10.04
CA TYR A 401 -0.45 4.17 -9.90
C TYR A 401 0.12 5.51 -10.32
N GLU A 402 -0.69 6.28 -11.03
CA GLU A 402 -0.39 7.67 -11.40
C GLU A 402 -1.32 8.63 -10.65
N LEU A 403 -0.76 9.74 -10.18
CA LEU A 403 -1.49 10.80 -9.52
C LEU A 403 -2.35 11.58 -10.55
N VAL A 404 -3.60 11.80 -10.23
CA VAL A 404 -4.44 12.79 -10.93
C VAL A 404 -3.98 14.17 -10.48
N ARG A 405 -3.18 14.81 -11.31
CA ARG A 405 -2.61 16.13 -11.01
C ARG A 405 -3.65 17.23 -11.12
N ARG A 406 -3.58 18.18 -10.19
CA ARG A 406 -4.51 19.30 -10.10
C ARG A 406 -3.79 20.57 -9.65
N PRO A 407 -4.09 21.76 -10.24
CA PRO A 407 -3.53 23.02 -9.78
C PRO A 407 -3.79 23.31 -8.29
N GLU A 408 -4.93 22.86 -7.76
CA GLU A 408 -5.33 23.09 -6.37
C GLU A 408 -4.38 22.46 -5.33
N TYR A 409 -3.50 21.54 -5.78
CA TYR A 409 -2.49 20.95 -4.89
C TYR A 409 -1.28 21.87 -4.64
N GLU A 410 -1.16 22.98 -5.35
CA GLU A 410 0.01 23.87 -5.31
C GLU A 410 0.30 24.41 -3.92
N LEU A 411 -0.70 25.06 -3.30
CA LEU A 411 -0.54 25.66 -1.98
C LEU A 411 -0.11 24.64 -0.92
N LEU A 412 -0.68 23.45 -0.98
CA LEU A 412 -0.39 22.38 -0.03
C LEU A 412 0.98 21.77 -0.23
N TRP A 413 1.35 21.60 -1.48
CA TRP A 413 2.66 21.12 -1.80
C TRP A 413 3.73 22.05 -1.27
N TYR A 414 3.62 23.35 -1.55
CA TYR A 414 4.60 24.33 -1.06
C TYR A 414 4.55 24.47 0.45
N ALA A 415 3.38 24.44 1.08
CA ALA A 415 3.29 24.45 2.53
C ALA A 415 3.98 23.21 3.17
N ALA A 416 3.84 22.04 2.56
CA ALA A 416 4.51 20.83 3.03
C ALA A 416 6.04 20.89 2.82
N VAL A 417 6.51 21.41 1.69
CA VAL A 417 7.93 21.64 1.44
C VAL A 417 8.48 22.65 2.43
N GLU A 418 7.76 23.73 2.70
CA GLU A 418 8.16 24.76 3.65
C GLU A 418 8.28 24.21 5.09
N LYS A 419 7.38 23.34 5.52
CA LYS A 419 7.49 22.63 6.81
C LYS A 419 8.81 21.86 6.96
N TRP A 420 9.37 21.36 5.88
CA TRP A 420 10.70 20.72 5.89
C TRP A 420 11.84 21.75 5.98
N ARG A 421 11.65 22.94 5.43
CA ARG A 421 12.68 23.99 5.32
C ARG A 421 12.66 25.00 6.46
N THR A 422 11.59 25.04 7.25
CA THR A 422 11.40 26.00 8.36
C THR A 422 11.91 25.42 9.69
N PRO A 423 12.58 26.25 10.52
CA PRO A 423 13.06 25.83 11.83
C PRO A 423 11.96 25.37 12.79
N LEU A 424 12.37 24.69 13.85
CA LEU A 424 11.72 23.92 14.88
C LEU A 424 10.35 24.37 15.42
N THR A 425 10.02 25.66 15.43
CA THR A 425 8.75 26.16 15.98
C THR A 425 7.52 25.63 15.23
N ALA A 426 7.67 25.20 13.98
CA ALA A 426 6.62 24.60 13.19
C ALA A 426 6.48 23.08 13.36
N LEU A 427 7.47 22.40 13.96
CA LEU A 427 7.49 20.95 14.16
C LEU A 427 6.87 20.48 15.48
N THR A 428 6.54 21.41 16.38
CA THR A 428 5.88 21.15 17.68
C THR A 428 4.36 21.20 17.65
N GLY A 429 3.76 21.21 16.46
CA GLY A 429 2.31 21.08 16.31
C GLY A 429 1.80 19.70 16.76
N PRO A 430 0.52 19.58 17.18
CA PRO A 430 -0.04 18.42 17.88
C PRO A 430 -0.10 17.10 17.08
N ASN A 431 0.41 17.04 15.86
CA ASN A 431 0.43 15.86 14.99
C ASN A 431 1.84 15.32 14.68
N VAL A 432 2.80 15.48 15.56
CA VAL A 432 4.05 14.73 15.50
C VAL A 432 3.79 13.38 16.16
N PRO A 433 3.79 12.24 15.41
CA PRO A 433 3.74 10.94 16.06
C PRO A 433 4.93 10.85 17.01
N SER A 434 4.64 10.58 18.27
CA SER A 434 5.60 10.33 19.33
C SER A 434 6.65 9.31 18.88
N ALA A 435 7.88 9.58 19.22
CA ALA A 435 9.10 8.86 18.89
C ALA A 435 8.94 7.34 18.80
N LEU A 436 9.54 6.76 17.75
CA LEU A 436 9.97 5.38 17.74
C LEU A 436 10.80 5.08 18.98
N PRO A 437 10.59 3.96 19.70
CA PRO A 437 11.45 3.56 20.78
C PRO A 437 12.88 3.39 20.26
N ALA A 438 13.81 3.94 21.01
CA ALA A 438 15.23 3.75 20.79
C ALA A 438 15.57 2.25 20.92
N ARG A 439 15.99 1.62 19.81
CA ARG A 439 16.99 0.54 19.75
C ARG A 439 17.36 0.24 18.31
#